data_5baa012d8a1fbf82f5fdfd6fc0f48c64
#
_entry.id   5baa012d8a1fbf82f5fdfd6fc0f48c64
#
_cell.length_a   1.000
_cell.length_b   1.000
_cell.length_c   1.000
_cell.angle_alpha   90.00
_cell.angle_beta   90.00
_cell.angle_gamma   90.00
#
_symmetry.space_group_name_H-M   'P 1'
#
loop_
_entity.id
_entity.type
_entity.pdbx_description
1 polymer ?
#
loop_
_entity_poly.entity_id
_entity_poly.type
_entity_poly.pdbx_seq_one_letter_code
_entity_poly.pdbx_strand_id
1 'polypeptide(L)'
;GTYFNENNTWWPYVRPWMDYKARVSALLQNSVYQADIAILPPLEDLWSIHGMQRDPYPGVTYPAYANDLWEAVQQSGNGCDYVSEKVICQSSVAGGRLRFG
;
A
#
# COMPACT_ATOMS: atom_id res chain seq x y z
N GLY A 1 -16.71 12.12 5.64
CA GLY A 1 -16.24 10.75 5.96
C GLY A 1 -17.38 9.74 5.86
N THR A 2 -17.04 8.51 5.65
CA THR A 2 -18.04 7.41 5.62
C THR A 2 -18.48 7.10 7.04
N TYR A 3 -19.76 7.25 7.34
CA TYR A 3 -20.31 6.92 8.64
C TYR A 3 -20.71 5.45 8.68
N PHE A 4 -20.06 4.68 9.56
CA PHE A 4 -20.38 3.29 9.83
C PHE A 4 -21.31 3.20 11.03
N ASN A 5 -22.61 3.31 10.79
CA ASN A 5 -23.63 3.24 11.83
C ASN A 5 -24.98 2.76 11.29
N GLU A 6 -25.92 2.58 12.19
CA GLU A 6 -27.27 2.09 11.92
C GLU A 6 -28.12 3.00 11.00
N ASN A 7 -27.70 4.24 10.76
CA ASN A 7 -28.43 5.14 9.86
C ASN A 7 -28.16 4.85 8.37
N ASN A 8 -27.20 3.96 8.07
CA ASN A 8 -26.95 3.53 6.72
C ASN A 8 -27.90 2.43 6.27
N THR A 9 -28.41 2.53 5.06
CA THR A 9 -29.36 1.56 4.48
C THR A 9 -28.79 0.15 4.36
N TRP A 10 -27.48 0.01 4.26
CA TRP A 10 -26.77 -1.27 4.19
C TRP A 10 -26.41 -1.86 5.57
N TRP A 11 -26.63 -1.14 6.66
CA TRP A 11 -26.26 -1.58 8.01
C TRP A 11 -26.79 -2.97 8.40
N PRO A 12 -28.05 -3.35 8.07
CA PRO A 12 -28.54 -4.70 8.37
C PRO A 12 -27.72 -5.83 7.72
N TYR A 13 -26.98 -5.49 6.66
CA TYR A 13 -26.19 -6.45 5.88
C TYR A 13 -24.69 -6.38 6.20
N VAL A 14 -24.27 -5.56 7.16
CA VAL A 14 -22.87 -5.36 7.51
C VAL A 14 -22.21 -6.61 8.10
N ARG A 15 -22.98 -7.44 8.79
CA ARG A 15 -22.47 -8.63 9.49
C ARG A 15 -21.79 -9.64 8.54
N PRO A 16 -22.38 -10.08 7.44
CA PRO A 16 -21.71 -10.97 6.49
C PRO A 16 -20.36 -10.42 6.00
N TRP A 17 -20.29 -9.11 5.76
CA TRP A 17 -19.05 -8.46 5.36
C TRP A 17 -18.00 -8.45 6.49
N MET A 18 -18.40 -8.18 7.72
CA MET A 18 -17.50 -8.25 8.88
C MET A 18 -17.00 -9.67 9.13
N ASP A 19 -17.87 -10.67 9.04
CA ASP A 19 -17.50 -12.07 9.19
C ASP A 19 -16.51 -12.52 8.08
N TYR A 20 -16.71 -12.05 6.85
CA TYR A 20 -15.75 -12.27 5.75
C TYR A 20 -14.38 -11.63 6.06
N LYS A 21 -14.38 -10.36 6.45
CA LYS A 21 -13.14 -9.66 6.83
C LYS A 21 -12.41 -10.34 7.97
N ALA A 22 -13.12 -10.79 9.00
CA ALA A 22 -12.54 -11.49 10.13
C ALA A 22 -11.85 -12.79 9.69
N ARG A 23 -12.48 -13.60 8.83
CA ARG A 23 -11.88 -14.83 8.30
C ARG A 23 -10.63 -14.55 7.46
N VAL A 24 -10.70 -13.58 6.55
CA VAL A 24 -9.55 -13.19 5.73
C VAL A 24 -8.41 -12.66 6.59
N SER A 25 -8.73 -11.81 7.58
CA SER A 25 -7.73 -11.29 8.51
C SER A 25 -7.05 -12.40 9.33
N ALA A 26 -7.81 -13.39 9.78
CA ALA A 26 -7.25 -14.52 10.52
C ALA A 26 -6.27 -15.35 9.69
N LEU A 27 -6.53 -15.52 8.39
CA LEU A 27 -5.60 -16.17 7.47
C LEU A 27 -4.36 -15.33 7.25
N LEU A 28 -4.52 -14.02 6.99
CA LEU A 28 -3.41 -13.13 6.67
C LEU A 28 -2.50 -12.87 7.87
N GLN A 29 -3.03 -12.84 9.10
CA GLN A 29 -2.23 -12.67 10.32
C GLN A 29 -1.23 -13.82 10.56
N ASN A 30 -1.52 -15.00 10.03
CA ASN A 30 -0.65 -16.16 10.13
C ASN A 30 0.15 -16.43 8.84
N SER A 31 0.18 -15.47 7.94
CA SER A 31 0.92 -15.58 6.67
C SER A 31 2.12 -14.63 6.66
N VAL A 32 3.10 -14.96 5.81
CA VAL A 32 4.23 -14.10 5.53
C VAL A 32 4.04 -13.53 4.13
N TYR A 33 3.97 -12.20 4.04
CA TYR A 33 3.87 -11.53 2.75
C TYR A 33 5.14 -11.74 1.94
N GLN A 34 4.97 -12.18 0.69
CA GLN A 34 6.06 -12.37 -0.25
C GLN A 34 6.10 -11.18 -1.20
N ALA A 35 7.13 -10.37 -1.09
CA ALA A 35 7.40 -9.26 -2.01
C ALA A 35 8.72 -9.51 -2.72
N ASP A 36 8.67 -9.68 -4.04
CA ASP A 36 9.85 -9.87 -4.89
C ASP A 36 10.37 -8.55 -5.47
N ILE A 37 9.56 -7.50 -5.43
CA ILE A 37 9.83 -6.20 -6.03
C ILE A 37 9.76 -5.13 -4.94
N ALA A 38 10.80 -4.30 -4.86
CA ALA A 38 10.83 -3.10 -4.03
C ALA A 38 10.55 -1.85 -4.89
N ILE A 39 9.59 -1.04 -4.48
CA ILE A 39 9.23 0.22 -5.14
C ILE A 39 9.78 1.37 -4.30
N LEU A 40 10.64 2.19 -4.90
CA LEU A 40 11.12 3.43 -4.30
C LEU A 40 10.22 4.59 -4.75
N PRO A 41 9.33 5.11 -3.89
CA PRO A 41 8.53 6.28 -4.24
C PRO A 41 9.39 7.56 -4.13
N PRO A 42 9.15 8.59 -4.96
CA PRO A 42 9.87 9.84 -4.93
C PRO A 42 9.33 10.77 -3.81
N LEU A 43 9.50 10.35 -2.56
CA LEU A 43 8.90 11.04 -1.41
C LEU A 43 9.44 12.46 -1.21
N GLU A 44 10.73 12.68 -1.43
CA GLU A 44 11.35 14.00 -1.29
C GLU A 44 10.83 14.98 -2.33
N ASP A 45 10.64 14.52 -3.56
CA ASP A 45 10.02 15.33 -4.62
C ASP A 45 8.59 15.69 -4.26
N LEU A 46 7.84 14.74 -3.73
CA LEU A 46 6.46 14.98 -3.30
C LEU A 46 6.39 15.97 -2.13
N TRP A 47 7.31 15.89 -1.17
CA TRP A 47 7.37 16.80 -0.03
C TRP A 47 7.87 18.21 -0.41
N SER A 48 8.61 18.34 -1.51
CA SER A 48 9.06 19.64 -2.02
C SER A 48 7.93 20.46 -2.64
N ILE A 49 6.81 19.85 -2.99
CA ILE A 49 5.65 20.53 -3.54
C ILE A 49 4.92 21.27 -2.42
N HIS A 50 5.13 22.59 -2.35
CA HIS A 50 4.43 23.44 -1.39
C HIS A 50 2.97 23.67 -1.80
N GLY A 51 2.08 23.48 -0.87
CA GLY A 51 0.66 23.79 -1.03
C GLY A 51 -0.19 23.23 0.10
N MET A 52 -1.37 23.82 0.28
CA MET A 52 -2.38 23.20 1.14
C MET A 52 -2.78 21.88 0.52
N GLN A 53 -2.48 20.80 1.19
CA GLN A 53 -3.04 19.49 0.84
C GLN A 53 -4.52 19.47 1.22
N ARG A 54 -5.33 20.05 0.35
CA ARG A 54 -6.79 20.00 0.48
C ARG A 54 -7.35 18.63 0.17
N ASP A 55 -6.61 17.89 -0.64
CA ASP A 55 -6.93 16.52 -1.00
C ASP A 55 -5.80 15.62 -0.47
N PRO A 56 -6.09 14.69 0.47
CA PRO A 56 -5.09 13.75 0.94
C PRO A 56 -4.56 12.81 -0.17
N TYR A 57 -5.25 12.76 -1.31
CA TYR A 57 -4.85 12.00 -2.50
C TYR A 57 -4.99 12.86 -3.75
N PRO A 58 -4.16 13.89 -3.91
CA PRO A 58 -4.25 14.72 -5.09
C PRO A 58 -3.91 13.89 -6.33
N GLY A 59 -4.92 13.47 -7.07
CA GLY A 59 -4.76 12.70 -8.31
C GLY A 59 -3.96 13.43 -9.39
N VAL A 60 -3.71 14.73 -9.19
CA VAL A 60 -2.86 15.57 -10.06
C VAL A 60 -1.41 15.65 -9.56
N THR A 61 -1.19 15.49 -8.23
CA THR A 61 0.13 15.61 -7.58
C THR A 61 0.74 14.26 -7.21
N TYR A 62 -0.06 13.20 -7.20
CA TYR A 62 0.46 11.84 -7.15
C TYR A 62 0.63 11.36 -8.59
N PRO A 63 1.82 11.52 -9.13
CA PRO A 63 2.02 11.03 -10.48
C PRO A 63 1.78 9.53 -10.49
N ALA A 64 1.32 9.07 -11.61
CA ALA A 64 1.01 7.70 -11.95
C ALA A 64 1.97 6.64 -11.38
N TYR A 65 3.23 7.00 -11.16
CA TYR A 65 4.24 6.07 -10.68
C TYR A 65 4.10 5.62 -9.22
N ALA A 66 3.31 6.28 -8.38
CA ALA A 66 3.09 5.79 -7.02
C ALA A 66 2.03 4.68 -7.00
N ASN A 67 0.87 4.91 -7.62
CA ASN A 67 -0.23 3.96 -7.63
C ASN A 67 -0.19 3.03 -8.85
N ASP A 68 0.07 3.56 -10.04
CA ASP A 68 0.02 2.78 -11.28
C ASP A 68 1.15 1.76 -11.32
N LEU A 69 2.33 2.10 -10.76
CA LEU A 69 3.43 1.15 -10.68
C LEU A 69 3.11 -0.01 -9.72
N TRP A 70 2.53 0.29 -8.55
CA TRP A 70 2.06 -0.73 -7.63
C TRP A 70 1.01 -1.62 -8.27
N GLU A 71 0.02 -1.01 -8.91
CA GLU A 71 -1.05 -1.74 -9.60
C GLU A 71 -0.50 -2.61 -10.74
N ALA A 72 0.40 -2.09 -11.57
CA ALA A 72 1.02 -2.83 -12.65
C ALA A 72 1.80 -4.06 -12.14
N VAL A 73 2.53 -3.92 -11.04
CA VAL A 73 3.24 -5.05 -10.39
C VAL A 73 2.24 -6.08 -9.89
N GLN A 74 1.19 -5.67 -9.21
CA GLN A 74 0.15 -6.58 -8.71
C GLN A 74 -0.58 -7.29 -9.85
N GLN A 75 -0.92 -6.58 -10.91
CA GLN A 75 -1.58 -7.16 -12.09
C GLN A 75 -0.70 -8.17 -12.83
N SER A 76 0.63 -8.04 -12.73
CA SER A 76 1.57 -9.03 -13.26
C SER A 76 1.71 -10.29 -12.39
N GLY A 77 1.00 -10.35 -11.27
CA GLY A 77 1.03 -11.49 -10.33
C GLY A 77 2.21 -11.49 -9.37
N ASN A 78 2.92 -10.36 -9.23
CA ASN A 78 4.04 -10.23 -8.32
C ASN A 78 3.65 -9.47 -7.05
N GLY A 79 4.31 -9.78 -5.93
CA GLY A 79 4.24 -8.99 -4.71
C GLY A 79 5.23 -7.84 -4.75
N CYS A 80 4.84 -6.69 -4.19
CA CYS A 80 5.74 -5.56 -4.03
C CYS A 80 5.56 -4.88 -2.68
N ASP A 81 6.60 -4.19 -2.25
CA ASP A 81 6.59 -3.38 -1.04
C ASP A 81 7.29 -2.04 -1.30
N TYR A 82 6.97 -1.02 -0.52
CA TYR A 82 7.66 0.25 -0.61
C TYR A 82 8.95 0.24 0.19
N VAL A 83 9.97 0.86 -0.36
CA VAL A 83 11.28 0.99 0.28
C VAL A 83 11.74 2.44 0.26
N SER A 84 12.41 2.89 1.33
CA SER A 84 13.03 4.21 1.36
C SER A 84 14.47 4.17 0.87
N GLU A 85 15.00 5.31 0.40
CA GLU A 85 16.40 5.46 0.03
C GLU A 85 17.34 5.03 1.16
N LYS A 86 17.01 5.41 2.39
CA LYS A 86 17.79 5.02 3.58
C LYS A 86 17.92 3.50 3.71
N VAL A 87 16.82 2.78 3.50
CA VAL A 87 16.83 1.32 3.58
C VAL A 87 17.66 0.72 2.44
N ILE A 88 17.54 1.26 1.22
CA ILE A 88 18.37 0.83 0.07
C ILE A 88 19.86 1.04 0.38
N CYS A 89 20.24 2.23 0.88
CA CYS A 89 21.64 2.53 1.23
C CYS A 89 22.21 1.63 2.33
N GLN A 90 21.37 1.11 3.21
CA GLN A 90 21.74 0.19 4.28
C GLN A 90 21.63 -1.29 3.87
N SER A 91 21.14 -1.57 2.68
CA SER A 91 20.99 -2.93 2.20
C SER A 91 22.31 -3.57 1.79
N SER A 92 22.33 -4.88 1.78
CA SER A 92 23.44 -5.69 1.26
C SER A 92 22.97 -6.56 0.09
N VAL A 93 23.92 -6.96 -0.77
CA VAL A 93 23.61 -7.89 -1.84
C VAL A 93 24.08 -9.28 -1.44
N ALA A 94 23.17 -10.24 -1.42
CA ALA A 94 23.50 -11.64 -1.15
C ALA A 94 22.70 -12.55 -2.09
N GLY A 95 23.38 -13.44 -2.81
CA GLY A 95 22.76 -14.37 -3.74
C GLY A 95 21.99 -13.69 -4.89
N GLY A 96 22.48 -12.52 -5.36
CA GLY A 96 21.82 -11.75 -6.43
C GLY A 96 20.54 -11.02 -6.00
N ARG A 97 20.26 -10.94 -4.69
CA ARG A 97 19.10 -10.24 -4.12
C ARG A 97 19.55 -9.17 -3.12
N LEU A 98 18.81 -8.09 -3.04
CA LEU A 98 18.95 -7.11 -1.96
C LEU A 98 18.40 -7.71 -0.66
N ARG A 99 19.17 -7.55 0.41
CA ARG A 99 18.73 -7.91 1.76
C ARG A 99 18.67 -6.64 2.60
N PHE A 100 17.55 -6.42 3.20
CA PHE A 100 17.28 -5.31 4.11
C PHE A 100 17.37 -5.81 5.56
N GLY A 101 18.20 -5.20 6.33
CA GLY A 101 18.33 -5.22 7.80
C GLY A 101 18.80 -6.32 8.50
#